data_0050df09819993801e43292cbfb74ca6
#
_entry.id   0050df09819993801e43292cbfb74ca6
#
_cell.length_a   1.000
_cell.length_b   1.000
_cell.length_c   1.000
_cell.angle_alpha   90.00
_cell.angle_beta   90.00
_cell.angle_gamma   90.00
#
_symmetry.space_group_name_H-M   'P 1'
#
loop_
_entity.id
_entity.type
_entity.pdbx_description
1 polymer ?
#
loop_
_entity_poly.entity_id
_entity_poly.type
_entity_poly.pdbx_seq_one_letter_code
_entity_poly.pdbx_strand_id
1 'polypeptide(L)'
;AWNSTNPSFTDLGTVDLFGLDSGIYNLSLTDDNGCIYDTSFLMIKPDAIVTNANIQLVSCFGNADAEIKLNTTGGDGNYSWNWSGPNGYANTNDTIIGLDTGQYQLVILDGNLCQKDTLIEITQPNSLNLLANINSINCFGDTSGKINLSLTGGSSPFQYDWDIDGLGDNDDDDSLFNLPSGSYHIFVTDDNGCTLDSVFTLSQPQE
;
A
#
# COMPACT_ATOMS: atom_id res chain seq x y z
N ALA A 1 13.29 40.83 35.77
CA ALA A 1 13.87 39.48 35.77
C ALA A 1 12.92 38.50 35.13
N TRP A 2 13.44 37.53 34.41
CA TRP A 2 12.71 36.42 33.82
C TRP A 2 12.96 35.13 34.61
N ASN A 3 11.95 34.28 34.73
CA ASN A 3 12.14 32.89 35.12
C ASN A 3 11.21 31.98 34.32
N SER A 4 11.45 30.68 34.34
CA SER A 4 10.67 29.72 33.55
C SER A 4 10.56 28.37 34.26
N THR A 5 9.49 27.62 33.96
CA THR A 5 9.37 26.20 34.31
C THR A 5 10.25 25.31 33.45
N ASN A 6 10.79 25.80 32.34
CA ASN A 6 11.71 25.06 31.51
C ASN A 6 13.09 24.96 32.22
N PRO A 7 13.60 23.74 32.51
CA PRO A 7 14.85 23.54 33.24
C PRO A 7 16.09 23.98 32.48
N SER A 8 15.98 24.17 31.16
CA SER A 8 17.08 24.64 30.30
C SER A 8 17.14 26.18 30.18
N PHE A 9 16.16 26.88 30.75
CA PHE A 9 16.11 28.35 30.67
C PHE A 9 17.12 29.01 31.60
N THR A 10 17.86 29.97 31.06
CA THR A 10 18.76 30.84 31.81
C THR A 10 18.35 32.30 31.58
N ASP A 11 18.09 33.06 32.64
CA ASP A 11 17.85 34.51 32.52
C ASP A 11 19.15 35.23 32.12
N LEU A 12 19.14 35.83 30.93
CA LEU A 12 20.26 36.57 30.37
C LEU A 12 20.22 38.06 30.77
N GLY A 13 19.23 38.49 31.56
CA GLY A 13 19.05 39.88 31.96
C GLY A 13 18.68 40.81 30.79
N THR A 14 18.17 40.25 29.70
CA THR A 14 17.76 41.02 28.51
C THR A 14 16.27 41.33 28.53
N VAL A 15 15.85 42.37 27.82
CA VAL A 15 14.43 42.71 27.66
C VAL A 15 13.72 41.71 26.75
N ASP A 16 14.41 41.27 25.71
CA ASP A 16 13.90 40.31 24.73
C ASP A 16 14.52 38.92 24.92
N LEU A 17 13.71 37.91 24.82
CA LEU A 17 14.11 36.48 24.84
C LEU A 17 13.94 35.87 23.48
N PHE A 18 14.94 35.13 23.02
CA PHE A 18 14.95 34.42 21.73
C PHE A 18 15.25 32.94 21.94
N GLY A 19 14.79 32.10 20.98
CA GLY A 19 15.09 30.68 20.99
C GLY A 19 14.44 29.94 22.16
N LEU A 20 13.25 30.40 22.60
CA LEU A 20 12.52 29.80 23.71
C LEU A 20 11.93 28.43 23.32
N ASP A 21 12.07 27.45 24.20
CA ASP A 21 11.36 26.16 24.12
C ASP A 21 9.98 26.27 24.79
N SER A 22 9.18 25.22 24.73
CA SER A 22 7.88 25.17 25.41
C SER A 22 8.01 25.32 26.92
N GLY A 23 7.09 26.06 27.53
CA GLY A 23 7.10 26.31 28.98
C GLY A 23 6.35 27.57 29.36
N ILE A 24 6.28 27.84 30.65
CA ILE A 24 5.77 29.09 31.19
C ILE A 24 6.95 30.01 31.50
N TYR A 25 6.91 31.22 30.96
CA TYR A 25 7.90 32.26 31.17
C TYR A 25 7.25 33.39 31.96
N ASN A 26 7.80 33.68 33.15
CA ASN A 26 7.29 34.72 34.03
C ASN A 26 8.21 35.92 34.00
N LEU A 27 7.62 37.10 33.85
CA LEU A 27 8.32 38.36 33.88
C LEU A 27 7.93 39.10 35.14
N SER A 28 8.92 39.51 35.92
CA SER A 28 8.77 40.42 37.05
C SER A 28 9.49 41.75 36.75
N LEU A 29 8.71 42.81 36.71
CA LEU A 29 9.22 44.18 36.52
C LEU A 29 9.14 44.93 37.84
N THR A 30 10.21 45.65 38.19
CA THR A 30 10.24 46.51 39.37
C THR A 30 10.61 47.91 38.90
N ASP A 31 9.85 48.93 39.29
CA ASP A 31 10.17 50.31 39.01
C ASP A 31 11.15 50.90 40.07
N ASP A 32 11.63 52.12 39.84
CA ASP A 32 12.56 52.82 40.75
C ASP A 32 11.94 53.12 42.13
N ASN A 33 10.62 53.06 42.27
CA ASN A 33 9.87 53.22 43.53
C ASN A 33 9.63 51.88 44.26
N GLY A 34 10.06 50.74 43.66
CA GLY A 34 9.92 49.42 44.20
C GLY A 34 8.55 48.77 43.92
N CYS A 35 7.71 49.35 43.04
CA CYS A 35 6.47 48.72 42.61
C CYS A 35 6.72 47.54 41.68
N ILE A 36 6.09 46.39 41.92
CA ILE A 36 6.29 45.15 41.17
C ILE A 36 5.06 44.87 40.28
N TYR A 37 5.33 44.49 39.02
CA TYR A 37 4.38 43.98 38.07
C TYR A 37 4.82 42.61 37.56
N ASP A 38 3.99 41.58 37.77
CA ASP A 38 4.26 40.21 37.36
C ASP A 38 3.29 39.79 36.26
N THR A 39 3.80 39.09 35.24
CA THR A 39 3.03 38.52 34.17
C THR A 39 3.64 37.22 33.69
N SER A 40 2.83 36.38 33.04
CA SER A 40 3.23 35.04 32.56
C SER A 40 2.87 34.85 31.09
N PHE A 41 3.76 34.20 30.36
CA PHE A 41 3.59 33.83 28.96
C PHE A 41 3.73 32.32 28.82
N LEU A 42 2.75 31.67 28.17
CA LEU A 42 2.80 30.26 27.86
C LEU A 42 3.29 30.05 26.42
N MET A 43 4.43 29.39 26.27
CA MET A 43 4.95 28.93 24.99
C MET A 43 4.52 27.47 24.77
N ILE A 44 3.79 27.22 23.68
CA ILE A 44 3.28 25.89 23.34
C ILE A 44 4.10 25.37 22.16
N LYS A 45 4.54 24.11 22.26
CA LYS A 45 5.11 23.37 21.15
C LYS A 45 3.99 22.52 20.52
N PRO A 46 3.76 22.60 19.21
CA PRO A 46 2.81 21.71 18.55
C PRO A 46 3.22 20.25 18.70
N ASP A 47 2.23 19.36 18.67
CA ASP A 47 2.48 17.92 18.58
C ASP A 47 3.24 17.59 17.29
N ALA A 48 4.04 16.54 17.32
CA ALA A 48 4.73 16.08 16.12
C ALA A 48 3.72 15.60 15.04
N ILE A 49 4.05 15.82 13.77
CA ILE A 49 3.27 15.28 12.66
C ILE A 49 3.33 13.75 12.72
N VAL A 50 2.16 13.11 12.78
CA VAL A 50 1.96 11.66 12.71
C VAL A 50 1.06 11.37 11.54
N THR A 51 1.45 10.43 10.68
CA THR A 51 0.64 9.96 9.55
C THR A 51 0.49 8.45 9.59
N ASN A 52 -0.73 7.98 9.36
CA ASN A 52 -1.05 6.57 9.15
C ASN A 52 -1.53 6.42 7.70
N ALA A 53 -1.02 5.40 7.02
CA ALA A 53 -1.42 5.07 5.66
C ALA A 53 -2.37 3.86 5.67
N ASN A 54 -3.53 4.01 5.05
CA ASN A 54 -4.36 2.88 4.63
C ASN A 54 -3.96 2.55 3.20
N ILE A 55 -3.50 1.31 2.96
CA ILE A 55 -2.91 0.88 1.70
C ILE A 55 -3.76 -0.25 1.13
N GLN A 56 -4.26 -0.06 -0.09
CA GLN A 56 -4.76 -1.12 -0.94
C GLN A 56 -3.65 -1.50 -1.92
N LEU A 57 -3.19 -2.73 -1.84
CA LEU A 57 -2.12 -3.25 -2.71
C LEU A 57 -2.63 -3.49 -4.13
N VAL A 58 -1.70 -3.69 -5.05
CA VAL A 58 -2.01 -4.07 -6.44
C VAL A 58 -2.80 -5.38 -6.46
N SER A 59 -3.93 -5.39 -7.17
CA SER A 59 -4.84 -6.55 -7.19
C SER A 59 -4.26 -7.76 -7.93
N CYS A 60 -3.67 -7.54 -9.12
CA CYS A 60 -3.11 -8.59 -9.97
C CYS A 60 -1.68 -8.27 -10.38
N PHE A 61 -0.92 -9.31 -10.69
CA PHE A 61 0.44 -9.13 -11.23
C PHE A 61 0.42 -8.23 -12.48
N GLY A 62 1.21 -7.15 -12.45
CA GLY A 62 1.34 -6.21 -13.56
C GLY A 62 0.25 -5.15 -13.64
N ASN A 63 -0.72 -5.12 -12.71
CA ASN A 63 -1.67 -4.02 -12.62
C ASN A 63 -1.02 -2.79 -11.96
N ALA A 64 -1.66 -1.65 -12.15
CA ALA A 64 -1.32 -0.39 -11.51
C ALA A 64 -2.60 0.20 -10.90
N ASP A 65 -3.14 -0.44 -9.89
CA ASP A 65 -4.43 -0.12 -9.27
C ASP A 65 -4.37 0.02 -7.75
N ALA A 66 -3.15 0.07 -7.17
CA ALA A 66 -3.00 0.29 -5.75
C ALA A 66 -3.40 1.71 -5.33
N GLU A 67 -3.82 1.84 -4.07
CA GLU A 67 -4.22 3.10 -3.45
C GLU A 67 -3.49 3.31 -2.12
N ILE A 68 -3.08 4.55 -1.84
CA ILE A 68 -2.63 4.98 -0.52
C ILE A 68 -3.50 6.14 -0.08
N LYS A 69 -4.14 6.01 1.08
CA LYS A 69 -4.91 7.07 1.73
C LYS A 69 -4.30 7.40 3.08
N LEU A 70 -3.94 8.66 3.28
CA LEU A 70 -3.32 9.14 4.50
C LEU A 70 -4.35 9.64 5.51
N ASN A 71 -4.03 9.42 6.79
CA ASN A 71 -4.63 10.11 7.92
C ASN A 71 -3.52 10.79 8.73
N THR A 72 -3.41 12.11 8.59
CA THR A 72 -2.34 12.93 9.17
C THR A 72 -2.88 13.75 10.33
N THR A 73 -2.14 13.80 11.45
CA THR A 73 -2.47 14.54 12.67
C THR A 73 -1.22 15.21 13.25
N GLY A 74 -1.40 16.11 14.22
CA GLY A 74 -0.30 16.87 14.82
C GLY A 74 0.11 18.08 13.99
N GLY A 75 1.26 18.68 14.26
CA GLY A 75 1.69 19.94 13.65
C GLY A 75 0.69 21.07 13.91
N ASP A 76 0.52 21.97 12.94
CA ASP A 76 -0.48 23.05 12.98
C ASP A 76 -1.82 22.70 12.30
N GLY A 77 -1.93 21.50 11.73
CA GLY A 77 -3.15 20.99 11.07
C GLY A 77 -3.30 21.38 9.60
N ASN A 78 -2.43 22.21 9.05
CA ASN A 78 -2.41 22.58 7.64
C ASN A 78 -1.28 21.84 6.93
N TYR A 79 -1.62 20.80 6.15
CA TYR A 79 -0.60 19.95 5.56
C TYR A 79 -0.46 20.16 4.05
N SER A 80 0.77 19.99 3.58
CA SER A 80 1.10 19.78 2.18
C SER A 80 1.86 18.47 2.04
N TRP A 81 1.50 17.67 1.04
CA TRP A 81 2.10 16.38 0.73
C TRP A 81 2.92 16.50 -0.54
N ASN A 82 4.06 15.86 -0.56
CA ASN A 82 4.90 15.74 -1.75
C ASN A 82 5.35 14.31 -1.90
N TRP A 83 4.80 13.64 -2.92
CA TRP A 83 5.09 12.28 -3.26
C TRP A 83 6.10 12.20 -4.39
N SER A 84 6.99 11.22 -4.30
CA SER A 84 7.81 10.75 -5.40
C SER A 84 7.84 9.22 -5.40
N GLY A 85 7.98 8.60 -6.58
CA GLY A 85 7.87 7.16 -6.70
C GLY A 85 8.44 6.62 -8.02
N PRO A 86 8.12 5.36 -8.36
CA PRO A 86 8.60 4.71 -9.57
C PRO A 86 8.24 5.49 -10.83
N ASN A 87 9.06 5.31 -11.88
CA ASN A 87 8.83 5.88 -13.22
C ASN A 87 8.63 7.41 -13.25
N GLY A 88 9.19 8.13 -12.25
CA GLY A 88 9.04 9.58 -12.15
C GLY A 88 7.68 10.03 -11.59
N TYR A 89 6.99 9.14 -10.88
CA TYR A 89 5.73 9.47 -10.22
C TYR A 89 5.88 10.67 -9.27
N ALA A 90 4.96 11.61 -9.34
CA ALA A 90 4.85 12.74 -8.43
C ALA A 90 3.39 13.10 -8.19
N ASN A 91 3.02 13.44 -6.95
CA ASN A 91 1.67 13.85 -6.56
C ASN A 91 1.71 14.71 -5.30
N THR A 92 0.63 15.45 -5.01
CA THR A 92 0.53 16.35 -3.85
C THR A 92 -0.76 16.17 -3.05
N ASN A 93 -1.52 15.09 -3.29
CA ASN A 93 -2.75 14.79 -2.57
C ASN A 93 -2.49 13.91 -1.34
N ASP A 94 -3.41 13.94 -0.39
CA ASP A 94 -3.44 13.01 0.75
C ASP A 94 -3.86 11.59 0.38
N THR A 95 -4.55 11.45 -0.76
CA THR A 95 -4.99 10.18 -1.34
C THR A 95 -4.44 10.07 -2.75
N ILE A 96 -3.72 8.98 -3.03
CA ILE A 96 -3.12 8.69 -4.32
C ILE A 96 -3.56 7.31 -4.79
N ILE A 97 -3.94 7.21 -6.07
CA ILE A 97 -4.55 6.01 -6.68
C ILE A 97 -3.85 5.66 -7.99
N GLY A 98 -4.12 4.46 -8.49
CA GLY A 98 -3.54 4.01 -9.75
C GLY A 98 -2.03 3.77 -9.65
N LEU A 99 -1.60 3.22 -8.50
CA LEU A 99 -0.18 3.05 -8.21
C LEU A 99 0.31 1.68 -8.69
N ASP A 100 1.49 1.71 -9.31
CA ASP A 100 2.29 0.53 -9.63
C ASP A 100 3.06 0.03 -8.41
N THR A 101 3.67 -1.14 -8.51
CA THR A 101 4.59 -1.67 -7.49
C THR A 101 5.84 -0.80 -7.36
N GLY A 102 6.36 -0.72 -6.14
CA GLY A 102 7.61 -0.04 -5.84
C GLY A 102 7.56 0.82 -4.59
N GLN A 103 8.59 1.62 -4.42
CA GLN A 103 8.77 2.47 -3.25
C GLN A 103 8.27 3.89 -3.53
N TYR A 104 7.40 4.38 -2.68
CA TYR A 104 6.86 5.75 -2.70
C TYR A 104 7.39 6.52 -1.50
N GLN A 105 8.11 7.59 -1.77
CA GLN A 105 8.58 8.52 -0.74
C GLN A 105 7.56 9.63 -0.57
N LEU A 106 7.20 9.89 0.67
CA LEU A 106 6.32 10.98 1.08
C LEU A 106 7.08 11.96 1.94
N VAL A 107 6.97 13.24 1.62
CA VAL A 107 7.38 14.36 2.46
C VAL A 107 6.12 15.14 2.84
N ILE A 108 5.85 15.30 4.13
CA ILE A 108 4.75 16.10 4.67
C ILE A 108 5.36 17.36 5.30
N LEU A 109 4.81 18.52 4.97
CA LEU A 109 5.09 19.78 5.64
C LEU A 109 3.81 20.34 6.24
N ASP A 110 3.87 20.87 7.46
CA ASP A 110 2.80 21.68 8.02
C ASP A 110 2.96 23.18 7.66
N GLY A 111 2.00 24.02 8.05
CA GLY A 111 2.03 25.45 7.78
C GLY A 111 3.18 26.18 8.47
N ASN A 112 3.79 25.60 9.50
CA ASN A 112 4.99 26.09 10.17
C ASN A 112 6.29 25.50 9.59
N LEU A 113 6.20 24.75 8.47
CA LEU A 113 7.29 24.07 7.79
C LEU A 113 7.95 22.94 8.63
N CYS A 114 7.23 22.39 9.63
CA CYS A 114 7.67 21.17 10.27
C CYS A 114 7.52 20.00 9.29
N GLN A 115 8.56 19.18 9.19
CA GLN A 115 8.65 18.12 8.18
C GLN A 115 8.52 16.72 8.79
N LYS A 116 7.85 15.85 8.06
CA LYS A 116 7.78 14.40 8.31
C LYS A 116 7.99 13.64 7.01
N ASP A 117 8.97 12.75 7.00
CA ASP A 117 9.27 11.85 5.88
C ASP A 117 8.78 10.44 6.17
N THR A 118 8.34 9.77 5.15
CA THR A 118 7.89 8.37 5.20
C THR A 118 8.16 7.67 3.87
N LEU A 119 8.52 6.40 3.92
CA LEU A 119 8.68 5.52 2.77
C LEU A 119 7.62 4.42 2.85
N ILE A 120 6.88 4.22 1.77
CA ILE A 120 5.83 3.20 1.66
C ILE A 120 6.17 2.30 0.49
N GLU A 121 6.11 0.99 0.69
CA GLU A 121 6.35 -0.01 -0.34
C GLU A 121 5.01 -0.61 -0.80
N ILE A 122 4.75 -0.58 -2.11
CA ILE A 122 3.63 -1.23 -2.76
C ILE A 122 4.12 -2.52 -3.41
N THR A 123 3.48 -3.62 -3.05
CA THR A 123 3.75 -4.96 -3.59
C THR A 123 2.58 -5.46 -4.42
N GLN A 124 2.82 -6.52 -5.22
CA GLN A 124 1.80 -7.20 -6.02
C GLN A 124 1.86 -8.71 -5.77
N PRO A 125 0.79 -9.47 -6.06
CA PRO A 125 0.84 -10.92 -6.06
C PRO A 125 1.82 -11.46 -7.11
N ASN A 126 2.25 -12.71 -6.96
CA ASN A 126 2.97 -13.41 -8.03
C ASN A 126 2.03 -13.67 -9.21
N SER A 127 2.56 -13.68 -10.43
CA SER A 127 1.78 -14.03 -11.62
C SER A 127 1.21 -15.45 -11.51
N LEU A 128 -0.04 -15.62 -11.95
CA LEU A 128 -0.61 -16.95 -12.18
C LEU A 128 0.25 -17.72 -13.18
N ASN A 129 0.60 -18.95 -12.84
CA ASN A 129 1.35 -19.85 -13.72
C ASN A 129 0.73 -21.24 -13.64
N LEU A 130 0.27 -21.75 -14.79
CA LEU A 130 -0.43 -23.00 -14.94
C LEU A 130 0.46 -24.02 -15.62
N LEU A 131 0.65 -25.16 -14.97
CA LEU A 131 1.32 -26.33 -15.51
C LEU A 131 0.31 -27.47 -15.66
N ALA A 132 0.35 -28.19 -16.76
CA ALA A 132 -0.47 -29.37 -16.99
C ALA A 132 0.37 -30.63 -17.08
N ASN A 133 -0.05 -31.67 -16.37
CA ASN A 133 0.42 -33.04 -16.58
C ASN A 133 -0.61 -33.78 -17.43
N ILE A 134 -0.23 -34.04 -18.67
CA ILE A 134 -1.11 -34.62 -19.71
C ILE A 134 -0.74 -36.08 -19.92
N ASN A 135 -1.73 -36.95 -19.75
CA ASN A 135 -1.66 -38.38 -20.15
C ASN A 135 -2.31 -38.56 -21.50
N SER A 136 -1.50 -38.86 -22.50
CA SER A 136 -1.96 -39.10 -23.88
C SER A 136 -2.84 -40.35 -23.99
N ILE A 137 -3.62 -40.43 -25.07
CA ILE A 137 -4.50 -41.54 -25.40
C ILE A 137 -3.67 -42.67 -25.98
N ASN A 138 -3.85 -43.89 -25.50
CA ASN A 138 -3.04 -45.03 -25.86
C ASN A 138 -3.47 -45.71 -27.18
N CYS A 139 -4.77 -45.70 -27.51
CA CYS A 139 -5.31 -46.35 -28.70
C CYS A 139 -6.18 -45.39 -29.51
N PHE A 140 -6.23 -45.57 -30.84
CA PHE A 140 -7.11 -44.80 -31.70
C PHE A 140 -8.58 -44.95 -31.30
N GLY A 141 -9.30 -43.81 -31.16
CA GLY A 141 -10.71 -43.79 -30.78
C GLY A 141 -11.00 -44.03 -29.30
N ASP A 142 -9.97 -44.17 -28.46
CA ASP A 142 -10.15 -44.36 -27.01
C ASP A 142 -10.39 -43.00 -26.29
N THR A 143 -10.94 -43.09 -25.08
CA THR A 143 -11.22 -41.98 -24.18
C THR A 143 -10.40 -42.08 -22.88
N SER A 144 -9.15 -42.52 -22.97
CA SER A 144 -8.28 -42.72 -21.80
C SER A 144 -7.43 -41.48 -21.44
N GLY A 145 -7.67 -40.38 -22.12
CA GLY A 145 -6.94 -39.10 -21.88
C GLY A 145 -7.21 -38.52 -20.50
N LYS A 146 -6.20 -37.84 -19.97
CA LYS A 146 -6.28 -37.15 -18.68
C LYS A 146 -5.47 -35.87 -18.70
N ILE A 147 -6.00 -34.82 -18.08
CA ILE A 147 -5.29 -33.54 -17.81
C ILE A 147 -5.37 -33.26 -16.31
N ASN A 148 -4.22 -33.07 -15.64
CA ASN A 148 -4.17 -32.59 -14.27
C ASN A 148 -3.44 -31.27 -14.26
N LEU A 149 -4.02 -30.25 -13.63
CA LEU A 149 -3.41 -28.94 -13.51
C LEU A 149 -2.63 -28.80 -12.20
N SER A 150 -1.60 -27.97 -12.26
CA SER A 150 -0.87 -27.47 -11.09
C SER A 150 -0.71 -25.97 -11.26
N LEU A 151 -1.34 -25.21 -10.36
CA LEU A 151 -1.33 -23.75 -10.38
C LEU A 151 -0.41 -23.19 -9.31
N THR A 152 0.35 -22.15 -9.65
CA THR A 152 1.20 -21.41 -8.74
C THR A 152 1.03 -19.89 -8.96
N GLY A 153 1.35 -19.07 -7.94
CA GLY A 153 1.07 -17.64 -7.97
C GLY A 153 -0.39 -17.30 -7.69
N GLY A 154 -0.79 -16.04 -7.91
CA GLY A 154 -2.12 -15.55 -7.59
C GLY A 154 -2.50 -15.65 -6.12
N SER A 155 -3.79 -15.48 -5.84
CA SER A 155 -4.40 -15.52 -4.49
C SER A 155 -5.45 -16.63 -4.41
N SER A 156 -5.26 -17.60 -3.49
CA SER A 156 -6.24 -18.67 -3.26
C SER A 156 -7.49 -18.11 -2.53
N PRO A 157 -8.72 -18.64 -2.78
CA PRO A 157 -9.05 -19.80 -3.61
C PRO A 157 -9.03 -19.52 -5.12
N PHE A 158 -8.90 -20.59 -5.89
CA PHE A 158 -8.95 -20.56 -7.35
C PHE A 158 -10.23 -21.20 -7.86
N GLN A 159 -10.76 -20.65 -8.94
CA GLN A 159 -11.92 -21.17 -9.68
C GLN A 159 -11.44 -21.62 -11.05
N TYR A 160 -11.95 -22.75 -11.51
CA TYR A 160 -11.63 -23.37 -12.79
C TYR A 160 -12.89 -23.44 -13.65
N ASP A 161 -12.75 -23.17 -14.93
CA ASP A 161 -13.82 -23.23 -15.92
C ASP A 161 -13.29 -23.88 -17.20
N TRP A 162 -13.65 -25.11 -17.44
CA TRP A 162 -13.34 -25.83 -18.66
C TRP A 162 -14.50 -25.69 -19.65
N ASP A 163 -14.23 -25.23 -20.85
CA ASP A 163 -15.22 -25.04 -21.93
C ASP A 163 -15.90 -26.35 -22.44
N ILE A 164 -15.90 -27.44 -21.66
CA ILE A 164 -16.43 -28.74 -22.09
C ILE A 164 -17.93 -28.89 -21.93
N ASP A 165 -18.53 -28.25 -20.98
CA ASP A 165 -19.97 -28.26 -20.76
C ASP A 165 -20.70 -27.07 -21.41
N GLY A 166 -19.94 -26.06 -21.89
CA GLY A 166 -20.45 -24.87 -22.57
C GLY A 166 -21.07 -23.83 -21.63
N LEU A 167 -20.84 -23.97 -20.32
CA LEU A 167 -21.26 -23.06 -19.28
C LEU A 167 -20.01 -22.36 -18.74
N GLY A 168 -19.98 -21.08 -18.69
CA GLY A 168 -18.87 -20.31 -18.07
C GLY A 168 -19.16 -20.06 -16.60
N ASP A 169 -19.26 -21.09 -15.75
CA ASP A 169 -19.77 -21.00 -14.39
C ASP A 169 -18.72 -21.16 -13.28
N ASN A 170 -17.47 -21.42 -13.61
CA ASN A 170 -16.30 -21.48 -12.71
C ASN A 170 -16.44 -22.51 -11.56
N ASP A 171 -17.11 -23.63 -11.78
CA ASP A 171 -17.35 -24.67 -10.78
C ASP A 171 -16.68 -26.02 -11.11
N ASP A 172 -15.79 -26.03 -12.10
CA ASP A 172 -15.06 -27.22 -12.54
C ASP A 172 -13.91 -27.60 -11.59
N ASP A 173 -13.44 -28.83 -11.71
CA ASP A 173 -12.29 -29.35 -11.02
C ASP A 173 -10.96 -28.97 -11.73
N ASP A 174 -9.85 -29.02 -11.01
CA ASP A 174 -8.49 -28.84 -11.54
C ASP A 174 -8.02 -30.01 -12.44
N SER A 175 -8.82 -31.04 -12.61
CA SER A 175 -8.45 -32.26 -13.29
C SER A 175 -9.59 -32.82 -14.14
N LEU A 176 -9.29 -33.18 -15.39
CA LEU A 176 -10.18 -33.86 -16.30
C LEU A 176 -9.74 -35.30 -16.58
N PHE A 177 -10.71 -36.20 -16.71
CA PHE A 177 -10.50 -37.62 -16.92
C PHE A 177 -11.37 -38.16 -18.05
N ASN A 178 -11.01 -39.32 -18.58
CA ASN A 178 -11.76 -40.02 -19.62
C ASN A 178 -11.98 -39.20 -20.90
N LEU A 179 -10.93 -38.44 -21.29
CA LEU A 179 -11.00 -37.52 -22.40
C LEU A 179 -10.68 -38.17 -23.73
N PRO A 180 -11.46 -37.89 -24.80
CA PRO A 180 -11.10 -38.20 -26.19
C PRO A 180 -9.97 -37.28 -26.68
N SER A 181 -9.44 -37.52 -27.86
CA SER A 181 -8.54 -36.58 -28.53
C SER A 181 -9.27 -35.30 -28.87
N GLY A 182 -8.61 -34.15 -28.60
CA GLY A 182 -9.22 -32.84 -28.80
C GLY A 182 -8.42 -31.70 -28.15
N SER A 183 -8.95 -30.51 -28.26
CA SER A 183 -8.43 -29.31 -27.59
C SER A 183 -9.35 -28.96 -26.43
N TYR A 184 -8.76 -28.68 -25.28
CA TYR A 184 -9.42 -28.37 -24.01
C TYR A 184 -8.99 -27.00 -23.56
N HIS A 185 -9.93 -26.08 -23.50
CA HIS A 185 -9.72 -24.73 -23.08
C HIS A 185 -10.08 -24.60 -21.59
N ILE A 186 -9.25 -23.92 -20.83
CA ILE A 186 -9.42 -23.65 -19.39
C ILE A 186 -9.28 -22.17 -19.12
N PHE A 187 -10.20 -21.63 -18.34
CA PHE A 187 -10.08 -20.34 -17.67
C PHE A 187 -9.86 -20.58 -16.17
N VAL A 188 -8.90 -19.87 -15.60
CA VAL A 188 -8.67 -19.88 -14.15
C VAL A 188 -8.82 -18.47 -13.62
N THR A 189 -9.57 -18.33 -12.53
CA THR A 189 -9.75 -17.06 -11.83
C THR A 189 -9.30 -17.23 -10.38
N ASP A 190 -8.51 -16.30 -9.85
CA ASP A 190 -8.12 -16.27 -8.45
C ASP A 190 -9.09 -15.43 -7.60
N ASP A 191 -8.87 -15.40 -6.26
CA ASP A 191 -9.73 -14.68 -5.32
C ASP A 191 -9.75 -13.15 -5.54
N ASN A 192 -8.70 -12.59 -6.14
CA ASN A 192 -8.61 -11.17 -6.51
C ASN A 192 -9.24 -10.86 -7.88
N GLY A 193 -9.77 -11.87 -8.58
CA GLY A 193 -10.32 -11.74 -9.93
C GLY A 193 -9.26 -11.71 -11.04
N CYS A 194 -8.01 -12.09 -10.74
CA CYS A 194 -6.98 -12.24 -11.76
C CYS A 194 -7.22 -13.50 -12.57
N THR A 195 -7.15 -13.40 -13.90
CA THR A 195 -7.47 -14.50 -14.79
C THR A 195 -6.25 -15.01 -15.55
N LEU A 196 -6.28 -16.29 -15.88
CA LEU A 196 -5.36 -16.93 -16.81
C LEU A 196 -6.15 -17.90 -17.69
N ASP A 197 -5.90 -17.88 -19.00
CA ASP A 197 -6.46 -18.83 -19.95
C ASP A 197 -5.37 -19.69 -20.58
N SER A 198 -5.73 -20.92 -20.94
CA SER A 198 -4.82 -21.84 -21.61
C SER A 198 -5.58 -22.89 -22.43
N VAL A 199 -4.91 -23.47 -23.43
CA VAL A 199 -5.45 -24.55 -24.26
C VAL A 199 -4.50 -25.73 -24.24
N PHE A 200 -5.00 -26.90 -23.94
CA PHE A 200 -4.28 -28.18 -23.96
C PHE A 200 -4.80 -29.07 -25.07
N THR A 201 -3.90 -29.71 -25.79
CA THR A 201 -4.27 -30.63 -26.89
C THR A 201 -3.89 -32.05 -26.52
N LEU A 202 -4.87 -32.96 -26.56
CA LEU A 202 -4.70 -34.37 -26.42
C LEU A 202 -4.66 -35.02 -27.82
N SER A 203 -3.57 -35.68 -28.13
CA SER A 203 -3.42 -36.46 -29.36
C SER A 203 -3.69 -37.95 -29.13
N GLN A 204 -4.07 -38.67 -30.20
CA GLN A 204 -4.20 -40.12 -30.22
C GLN A 204 -3.30 -40.71 -31.31
N PRO A 205 -2.94 -42.04 -31.25
CA PRO A 205 -2.26 -42.72 -32.33
C PRO A 205 -3.07 -42.69 -33.64
N GLN A 206 -2.37 -42.89 -34.74
CA GLN A 206 -3.07 -43.11 -36.04
C GLN A 206 -3.70 -44.49 -36.06
N GLU A 207 -4.77 -44.65 -36.85
CA GLU A 207 -5.46 -45.91 -37.10
C GLU A 207 -4.57 -46.99 -37.72
#